data_680df7c9540aeaec877423f8d124c8ac
#
_entry.id   680df7c9540aeaec877423f8d124c8ac
#
_cell.length_a   1.000
_cell.length_b   1.000
_cell.length_c   1.000
_cell.angle_alpha   90.00
_cell.angle_beta   90.00
_cell.angle_gamma   90.00
#
_symmetry.space_group_name_H-M   'P 1'
#
loop_
_entity.id
_entity.type
_entity.pdbx_description
1 polymer ?
#
loop_
_entity_poly.entity_id
_entity_poly.type
_entity_poly.pdbx_seq_one_letter_code
_entity_poly.pdbx_strand_id
1 'polypeptide(L)'
;MARRNESPEDKKRRELVQGFLKDNPINDPNDIQELMKEMMRQVLQGGLEAELDDELGYTRYDYRNKETENSRNGFSKKTMHTSIGDMEIDVPRDRQGEFEPRLVQKHQNTLTQDIEAKIISMYAKGMTTGDIEKHIRDLYGIEMSDSTISRVTDKILPIAKEWQSRPLEEIYAVVFMDAIHYHVRSEGQIIKKAVYIAIGIQLDGIRDVLGMWVGENESAKFWLSVMNSLKNRGVQDILIASVDGLTGFPEAIASVYPKTEVQRCIIHQIRNSTKFVSYKDIKALMADLKKVYTAVDEQTAFYELDSFAEKWDKKYPKISES
;
A
#
# COMPACT_ATOMS: atom_id res chain seq x y z
N MET A 1 -30.00 19.18 30.97
CA MET A 1 -29.49 19.09 29.61
C MET A 1 -29.85 20.36 28.85
N ALA A 2 -28.88 21.21 28.53
CA ALA A 2 -29.11 22.47 27.82
C ALA A 2 -29.61 22.17 26.39
N ARG A 3 -30.76 22.71 26.00
CA ARG A 3 -31.24 22.67 24.62
C ARG A 3 -30.25 23.45 23.76
N ARG A 4 -29.52 22.78 22.87
CA ARG A 4 -28.74 23.42 21.82
C ARG A 4 -29.70 24.30 20.98
N ASN A 5 -29.45 25.59 20.89
CA ASN A 5 -30.17 26.46 19.97
C ASN A 5 -29.88 25.98 18.55
N GLU A 6 -30.88 25.44 17.89
CA GLU A 6 -30.83 24.95 16.53
C GLU A 6 -30.80 26.17 15.59
N SER A 7 -29.90 26.15 14.60
CA SER A 7 -29.84 27.24 13.61
C SER A 7 -31.10 27.26 12.73
N PRO A 8 -31.50 28.41 12.16
CA PRO A 8 -32.63 28.48 11.23
C PRO A 8 -32.46 27.54 10.03
N GLU A 9 -31.22 27.32 9.59
CA GLU A 9 -30.90 26.37 8.50
C GLU A 9 -31.10 24.91 8.91
N ASP A 10 -30.69 24.53 10.13
CA ASP A 10 -30.87 23.18 10.64
C ASP A 10 -32.36 22.85 10.81
N LYS A 11 -33.14 23.83 11.26
CA LYS A 11 -34.60 23.70 11.37
C LYS A 11 -35.24 23.46 10.00
N LYS A 12 -34.86 24.21 8.99
CA LYS A 12 -35.35 24.04 7.61
C LYS A 12 -34.97 22.70 7.01
N ARG A 13 -33.73 22.25 7.23
CA ARG A 13 -33.27 20.92 6.82
C ARG A 13 -34.07 19.80 7.49
N ARG A 14 -34.30 19.92 8.79
CA ARG A 14 -35.09 18.96 9.55
C ARG A 14 -36.55 18.86 9.07
N GLU A 15 -37.18 20.01 8.80
CA GLU A 15 -38.57 20.06 8.28
C GLU A 15 -38.64 19.40 6.90
N LEU A 16 -37.66 19.60 6.02
CA LEU A 16 -37.53 18.93 4.73
C LEU A 16 -37.42 17.42 4.88
N VAL A 17 -36.52 16.95 5.76
CA VAL A 17 -36.33 15.52 6.03
C VAL A 17 -37.59 14.91 6.64
N GLN A 18 -38.25 15.58 7.58
CA GLN A 18 -39.49 15.09 8.19
C GLN A 18 -40.67 15.03 7.19
N GLY A 19 -40.76 15.98 6.27
CA GLY A 19 -41.73 15.93 5.17
C GLY A 19 -41.48 14.71 4.28
N PHE A 20 -40.24 14.51 3.88
CA PHE A 20 -39.87 13.38 3.03
C PHE A 20 -40.11 12.01 3.69
N LEU A 21 -39.81 11.86 5.01
CA LEU A 21 -40.06 10.63 5.74
C LEU A 21 -41.54 10.29 5.94
N LYS A 22 -42.45 11.29 5.87
CA LYS A 22 -43.89 11.04 5.90
C LYS A 22 -44.38 10.36 4.64
N ASP A 23 -43.81 10.71 3.51
CA ASP A 23 -44.17 10.15 2.20
C ASP A 23 -43.43 8.81 1.92
N ASN A 24 -42.35 8.56 2.63
CA ASN A 24 -41.51 7.35 2.51
C ASN A 24 -41.29 6.70 3.88
N PRO A 25 -42.25 5.90 4.40
CA PRO A 25 -42.13 5.29 5.70
C PRO A 25 -41.00 4.25 5.73
N ILE A 26 -40.11 4.39 6.70
CA ILE A 26 -39.00 3.47 6.94
C ILE A 26 -39.45 2.41 7.92
N ASN A 27 -39.46 1.14 7.50
CA ASN A 27 -39.85 0.00 8.32
C ASN A 27 -38.65 -0.83 8.77
N ASP A 28 -37.55 -0.85 7.98
CA ASP A 28 -36.33 -1.57 8.30
C ASP A 28 -35.07 -0.78 7.85
N PRO A 29 -33.85 -1.21 8.26
CA PRO A 29 -32.61 -0.56 7.86
C PRO A 29 -32.35 -0.58 6.32
N ASN A 30 -32.90 -1.55 5.58
CA ASN A 30 -32.72 -1.62 4.13
C ASN A 30 -33.49 -0.50 3.41
N ASP A 31 -34.66 -0.12 3.95
CA ASP A 31 -35.44 1.01 3.42
C ASP A 31 -34.61 2.30 3.43
N ILE A 32 -33.75 2.49 4.43
CA ILE A 32 -32.84 3.64 4.51
C ILE A 32 -31.83 3.60 3.37
N GLN A 33 -31.25 2.44 3.08
CA GLN A 33 -30.27 2.29 2.00
C GLN A 33 -30.90 2.54 0.64
N GLU A 34 -32.07 1.97 0.38
CA GLU A 34 -32.79 2.18 -0.88
C GLU A 34 -33.20 3.64 -1.05
N LEU A 35 -33.63 4.29 0.01
CA LEU A 35 -33.97 5.71 0.01
C LEU A 35 -32.76 6.59 -0.29
N MET A 36 -31.63 6.33 0.37
CA MET A 36 -30.38 7.05 0.12
C MET A 36 -29.90 6.84 -1.31
N LYS A 37 -30.04 5.63 -1.84
CA LYS A 37 -29.68 5.27 -3.21
C LYS A 37 -30.53 6.04 -4.23
N GLU A 38 -31.85 6.10 -4.01
CA GLU A 38 -32.77 6.84 -4.86
C GLU A 38 -32.49 8.36 -4.82
N MET A 39 -32.26 8.94 -3.63
CA MET A 39 -31.88 10.34 -3.51
C MET A 39 -30.57 10.63 -4.24
N MET A 40 -29.56 9.79 -4.10
CA MET A 40 -28.27 9.94 -4.78
C MET A 40 -28.45 9.86 -6.31
N ARG A 41 -29.27 8.93 -6.78
CA ARG A 41 -29.61 8.80 -8.20
C ARG A 41 -30.24 10.06 -8.76
N GLN A 42 -31.22 10.64 -8.06
CA GLN A 42 -31.89 11.86 -8.50
C GLN A 42 -30.97 13.08 -8.51
N VAL A 43 -30.12 13.23 -7.50
CA VAL A 43 -29.11 14.31 -7.44
C VAL A 43 -28.14 14.20 -8.60
N LEU A 44 -27.65 13.01 -8.89
CA LEU A 44 -26.70 12.78 -10.01
C LEU A 44 -27.37 13.02 -11.36
N GLN A 45 -28.59 12.54 -11.58
CA GLN A 45 -29.30 12.77 -12.82
C GLN A 45 -29.61 14.26 -13.03
N GLY A 46 -30.04 14.95 -11.97
CA GLY A 46 -30.25 16.40 -12.02
C GLY A 46 -28.99 17.18 -12.33
N GLY A 47 -27.87 16.78 -11.72
CA GLY A 47 -26.57 17.40 -11.99
C GLY A 47 -26.08 17.16 -13.43
N LEU A 48 -26.21 15.92 -13.94
CA LEU A 48 -25.84 15.60 -15.32
C LEU A 48 -26.70 16.35 -16.37
N GLU A 49 -28.01 16.51 -16.09
CA GLU A 49 -28.87 17.32 -16.93
C GLU A 49 -28.48 18.78 -16.92
N ALA A 50 -28.15 19.35 -15.74
CA ALA A 50 -27.66 20.71 -15.62
C ALA A 50 -26.33 20.94 -16.36
N GLU A 51 -25.39 19.99 -16.29
CA GLU A 51 -24.16 20.07 -17.06
C GLU A 51 -24.41 20.08 -18.57
N LEU A 52 -25.37 19.26 -19.06
CA LEU A 52 -25.73 19.27 -20.48
C LEU A 52 -26.47 20.56 -20.87
N ASP A 53 -27.30 21.12 -19.98
CA ASP A 53 -27.96 22.40 -20.19
C ASP A 53 -26.97 23.53 -20.36
N ASP A 54 -25.94 23.58 -19.47
CA ASP A 54 -24.85 24.55 -19.51
C ASP A 54 -24.02 24.41 -20.80
N GLU A 55 -23.68 23.17 -21.19
CA GLU A 55 -22.88 22.92 -22.40
C GLU A 55 -23.61 23.30 -23.68
N LEU A 56 -24.92 23.00 -23.76
CA LEU A 56 -25.74 23.32 -24.93
C LEU A 56 -26.29 24.74 -24.92
N GLY A 57 -26.24 25.45 -23.81
CA GLY A 57 -26.76 26.80 -23.64
C GLY A 57 -28.31 26.88 -23.66
N TYR A 58 -29.01 25.76 -23.54
CA TYR A 58 -30.50 25.75 -23.46
C TYR A 58 -31.02 24.57 -22.64
N THR A 59 -32.14 24.76 -21.94
CA THR A 59 -32.79 23.71 -21.15
C THR A 59 -33.65 22.78 -22.04
N ARG A 60 -34.01 21.62 -21.51
CA ARG A 60 -34.71 20.53 -22.25
C ARG A 60 -35.96 20.96 -23.01
N TYR A 61 -36.68 21.99 -22.56
CA TYR A 61 -37.91 22.47 -23.14
C TYR A 61 -37.82 23.86 -23.79
N ASP A 62 -36.63 24.49 -23.75
CA ASP A 62 -36.42 25.85 -24.26
C ASP A 62 -35.75 25.82 -25.65
N TYR A 63 -36.48 25.36 -26.66
CA TYR A 63 -35.98 25.36 -28.03
C TYR A 63 -35.95 26.75 -28.69
N ARG A 64 -36.58 27.76 -28.07
CA ARG A 64 -36.65 29.12 -28.64
C ARG A 64 -35.35 29.89 -28.45
N ASN A 65 -34.64 29.58 -27.40
CA ASN A 65 -33.36 30.22 -27.07
C ASN A 65 -32.15 29.38 -27.45
N LYS A 66 -32.32 28.38 -28.30
CA LYS A 66 -31.25 27.52 -28.78
C LYS A 66 -30.33 28.29 -29.72
N GLU A 67 -29.11 28.58 -29.28
CA GLU A 67 -28.05 29.26 -30.05
C GLU A 67 -27.03 28.31 -30.66
N THR A 68 -27.05 27.02 -30.34
CA THR A 68 -26.12 26.00 -30.82
C THR A 68 -26.71 25.11 -31.91
N GLU A 69 -25.89 24.62 -32.83
CA GLU A 69 -26.28 23.60 -33.82
C GLU A 69 -26.39 22.19 -33.20
N ASN A 70 -25.75 21.96 -32.05
CA ASN A 70 -25.80 20.69 -31.32
C ASN A 70 -27.17 20.50 -30.64
N SER A 71 -27.54 19.27 -30.36
CA SER A 71 -28.86 18.93 -29.79
C SER A 71 -28.74 17.76 -28.82
N ARG A 72 -29.67 17.67 -27.88
CA ARG A 72 -29.81 16.50 -27.00
C ARG A 72 -30.11 15.24 -27.81
N ASN A 73 -29.49 14.11 -27.44
CA ASN A 73 -29.61 12.82 -28.13
C ASN A 73 -29.94 11.66 -27.18
N GLY A 74 -30.94 11.86 -26.32
CA GLY A 74 -31.37 10.84 -25.37
C GLY A 74 -30.31 10.57 -24.26
N PHE A 75 -30.34 9.33 -23.74
CA PHE A 75 -29.54 8.90 -22.60
C PHE A 75 -28.83 7.60 -22.90
N SER A 76 -27.75 7.34 -22.19
CA SER A 76 -27.10 6.03 -22.09
C SER A 76 -27.17 5.52 -20.65
N LYS A 77 -27.60 4.29 -20.46
CA LYS A 77 -27.65 3.64 -19.16
C LYS A 77 -26.24 3.32 -18.69
N LYS A 78 -25.96 3.61 -17.43
CA LYS A 78 -24.67 3.34 -16.81
C LYS A 78 -24.88 2.85 -15.38
N THR A 79 -24.29 1.71 -15.04
CA THR A 79 -24.27 1.21 -13.67
C THR A 79 -23.11 1.84 -12.92
N MET A 80 -23.45 2.48 -11.80
CA MET A 80 -22.46 3.06 -10.88
C MET A 80 -22.40 2.23 -9.61
N HIS A 81 -21.21 1.79 -9.25
CA HIS A 81 -20.95 1.09 -8.00
C HIS A 81 -20.75 2.11 -6.87
N THR A 82 -21.54 1.99 -5.80
CA THR A 82 -21.50 2.90 -4.65
C THR A 82 -21.31 2.14 -3.34
N SER A 83 -20.99 2.85 -2.25
CA SER A 83 -20.91 2.25 -0.91
C SER A 83 -22.24 1.70 -0.37
N ILE A 84 -23.35 2.02 -1.04
CA ILE A 84 -24.73 1.57 -0.70
C ILE A 84 -25.31 0.62 -1.74
N GLY A 85 -24.47 0.04 -2.61
CA GLY A 85 -24.85 -0.89 -3.68
C GLY A 85 -24.82 -0.29 -5.08
N ASP A 86 -25.17 -1.11 -6.07
CA ASP A 86 -25.21 -0.72 -7.48
C ASP A 86 -26.40 0.18 -7.78
N MET A 87 -26.15 1.19 -8.59
CA MET A 87 -27.14 2.18 -8.99
C MET A 87 -27.09 2.41 -10.50
N GLU A 88 -28.20 2.22 -11.18
CA GLU A 88 -28.34 2.55 -12.60
C GLU A 88 -28.71 4.03 -12.75
N ILE A 89 -27.92 4.76 -13.55
CA ILE A 89 -28.16 6.17 -13.90
C ILE A 89 -28.27 6.32 -15.41
N ASP A 90 -29.06 7.32 -15.82
CA ASP A 90 -29.20 7.71 -17.21
C ASP A 90 -28.30 8.91 -17.50
N VAL A 91 -27.20 8.67 -18.21
CA VAL A 91 -26.24 9.73 -18.60
C VAL A 91 -26.74 10.39 -19.88
N PRO A 92 -27.03 11.70 -19.87
CA PRO A 92 -27.53 12.41 -21.05
C PRO A 92 -26.44 12.49 -22.12
N ARG A 93 -26.86 12.58 -23.38
CA ARG A 93 -25.98 12.64 -24.56
C ARG A 93 -26.37 13.77 -25.46
N ASP A 94 -25.39 14.33 -26.13
CA ASP A 94 -25.58 15.25 -27.23
C ASP A 94 -25.48 14.53 -28.60
N ARG A 95 -25.89 15.20 -29.66
CA ARG A 95 -25.95 14.62 -31.01
C ARG A 95 -24.56 14.52 -31.67
N GLN A 96 -23.65 15.43 -31.33
CA GLN A 96 -22.30 15.48 -31.89
C GLN A 96 -21.34 14.58 -31.12
N GLY A 97 -21.72 14.15 -29.88
CA GLY A 97 -20.90 13.28 -29.03
C GLY A 97 -19.72 13.99 -28.38
N GLU A 98 -19.79 15.31 -28.26
CA GLU A 98 -18.76 16.16 -27.68
C GLU A 98 -18.93 16.38 -26.18
N PHE A 99 -20.15 16.15 -25.66
CA PHE A 99 -20.43 16.31 -24.24
C PHE A 99 -19.71 15.26 -23.40
N GLU A 100 -18.84 15.72 -22.53
CA GLU A 100 -18.14 14.92 -21.54
C GLU A 100 -18.53 15.36 -20.12
N PRO A 101 -19.44 14.62 -19.44
CA PRO A 101 -19.89 14.98 -18.10
C PRO A 101 -18.74 14.96 -17.11
N ARG A 102 -18.68 15.99 -16.24
CA ARG A 102 -17.68 16.12 -15.16
C ARG A 102 -18.07 15.31 -13.93
N LEU A 103 -19.36 15.24 -13.59
CA LEU A 103 -19.90 14.49 -12.45
C LEU A 103 -19.69 12.98 -12.58
N VAL A 104 -19.82 12.44 -13.80
CA VAL A 104 -19.63 11.01 -14.08
C VAL A 104 -18.86 10.85 -15.38
N GLN A 105 -17.56 10.70 -15.29
CA GLN A 105 -16.69 10.58 -16.47
C GLN A 105 -16.97 9.31 -17.28
N LYS A 106 -16.60 9.30 -18.56
CA LYS A 106 -16.95 8.28 -19.57
C LYS A 106 -16.65 6.83 -19.14
N HIS A 107 -15.57 6.59 -18.44
CA HIS A 107 -15.15 5.26 -17.98
C HIS A 107 -15.22 5.07 -16.45
N GLN A 108 -15.82 6.01 -15.73
CA GLN A 108 -15.98 5.96 -14.28
C GLN A 108 -17.20 5.10 -13.93
N ASN A 109 -16.99 3.94 -13.34
CA ASN A 109 -18.06 3.04 -12.87
C ASN A 109 -18.23 3.06 -11.35
N THR A 110 -17.46 3.86 -10.64
CA THR A 110 -17.47 3.95 -9.17
C THR A 110 -17.66 5.39 -8.75
N LEU A 111 -18.68 5.67 -7.94
CA LEU A 111 -19.00 7.02 -7.47
C LEU A 111 -18.15 7.47 -6.28
N THR A 112 -17.49 6.55 -5.59
CA THR A 112 -16.79 6.88 -4.35
C THR A 112 -15.33 6.47 -4.42
N GLN A 113 -14.44 7.46 -4.26
CA GLN A 113 -13.02 7.25 -3.92
C GLN A 113 -12.87 6.32 -2.69
N ASP A 114 -13.87 6.24 -1.83
CA ASP A 114 -13.92 5.36 -0.66
C ASP A 114 -13.80 3.87 -0.98
N ILE A 115 -14.44 3.36 -2.04
CA ILE A 115 -14.36 1.93 -2.41
C ILE A 115 -12.98 1.61 -2.95
N GLU A 116 -12.41 2.47 -3.79
CA GLU A 116 -11.05 2.30 -4.30
C GLU A 116 -10.03 2.32 -3.15
N ALA A 117 -10.15 3.28 -2.23
CA ALA A 117 -9.29 3.36 -1.05
C ALA A 117 -9.41 2.11 -0.16
N LYS A 118 -10.61 1.55 -0.01
CA LYS A 118 -10.84 0.28 0.71
C LYS A 118 -10.21 -0.91 0.00
N ILE A 119 -10.35 -1.02 -1.32
CA ILE A 119 -9.69 -2.06 -2.14
C ILE A 119 -8.17 -1.98 -1.96
N ILE A 120 -7.60 -0.80 -2.10
CA ILE A 120 -6.17 -0.55 -1.89
C ILE A 120 -5.74 -0.95 -0.48
N SER A 121 -6.52 -0.58 0.54
CA SER A 121 -6.23 -0.92 1.94
C SER A 121 -6.27 -2.43 2.19
N MET A 122 -7.24 -3.14 1.62
CA MET A 122 -7.34 -4.61 1.72
C MET A 122 -6.18 -5.30 1.01
N TYR A 123 -5.81 -4.83 -0.18
CA TYR A 123 -4.66 -5.33 -0.94
C TYR A 123 -3.34 -5.11 -0.18
N ALA A 124 -3.15 -3.92 0.41
CA ALA A 124 -1.98 -3.62 1.24
C ALA A 124 -1.89 -4.49 2.50
N LYS A 125 -3.01 -5.04 2.99
CA LYS A 125 -3.06 -6.03 4.08
C LYS A 125 -2.80 -7.46 3.62
N GLY A 126 -2.52 -7.69 2.33
CA GLY A 126 -2.17 -8.99 1.78
C GLY A 126 -3.35 -9.82 1.26
N MET A 127 -4.54 -9.24 1.12
CA MET A 127 -5.66 -9.95 0.49
C MET A 127 -5.42 -10.11 -1.02
N THR A 128 -5.80 -11.27 -1.56
CA THR A 128 -5.77 -11.48 -3.01
C THR A 128 -6.92 -10.71 -3.70
N THR A 129 -6.79 -10.46 -4.99
CA THR A 129 -7.86 -9.79 -5.77
C THR A 129 -9.18 -10.55 -5.68
N GLY A 130 -9.15 -11.88 -5.73
CA GLY A 130 -10.35 -12.72 -5.57
C GLY A 130 -10.95 -12.69 -4.15
N ASP A 131 -10.13 -12.54 -3.10
CA ASP A 131 -10.64 -12.38 -1.73
C ASP A 131 -11.27 -11.00 -1.54
N ILE A 132 -10.67 -9.96 -2.15
CA ILE A 132 -11.20 -8.60 -2.16
C ILE A 132 -12.55 -8.56 -2.90
N GLU A 133 -12.68 -9.24 -4.05
CA GLU A 133 -13.93 -9.36 -4.79
C GLU A 133 -15.06 -9.91 -3.89
N LYS A 134 -14.80 -11.06 -3.25
CA LYS A 134 -15.76 -11.69 -2.34
C LYS A 134 -16.11 -10.75 -1.18
N HIS A 135 -15.12 -10.14 -0.57
CA HIS A 135 -15.30 -9.26 0.58
C HIS A 135 -16.12 -8.00 0.23
N ILE A 136 -15.86 -7.38 -0.92
CA ILE A 136 -16.64 -6.23 -1.42
C ILE A 136 -18.08 -6.64 -1.70
N ARG A 137 -18.31 -7.79 -2.33
CA ARG A 137 -19.63 -8.33 -2.57
C ARG A 137 -20.40 -8.61 -1.27
N ASP A 138 -19.74 -9.26 -0.31
CA ASP A 138 -20.37 -9.65 0.97
C ASP A 138 -20.71 -8.44 1.85
N LEU A 139 -19.86 -7.39 1.86
CA LEU A 139 -20.07 -6.20 2.70
C LEU A 139 -20.93 -5.12 2.05
N TYR A 140 -20.81 -4.96 0.75
CA TYR A 140 -21.43 -3.82 0.04
C TYR A 140 -22.44 -4.23 -1.04
N GLY A 141 -22.61 -5.55 -1.28
CA GLY A 141 -23.49 -6.06 -2.34
C GLY A 141 -23.02 -5.67 -3.75
N ILE A 142 -21.75 -5.27 -3.92
CA ILE A 142 -21.22 -4.79 -5.19
C ILE A 142 -20.51 -5.93 -5.90
N GLU A 143 -20.93 -6.22 -7.14
CA GLU A 143 -20.22 -7.14 -8.02
C GLU A 143 -19.12 -6.40 -8.79
N MET A 144 -17.88 -6.75 -8.52
CA MET A 144 -16.70 -6.23 -9.23
C MET A 144 -15.89 -7.38 -9.80
N SER A 145 -15.48 -7.28 -11.06
CA SER A 145 -14.59 -8.30 -11.63
C SER A 145 -13.18 -8.22 -11.04
N ASP A 146 -12.49 -9.35 -10.99
CA ASP A 146 -11.08 -9.46 -10.59
C ASP A 146 -10.18 -8.49 -11.39
N SER A 147 -10.46 -8.30 -12.69
CA SER A 147 -9.76 -7.34 -13.54
C SER A 147 -10.00 -5.88 -13.15
N THR A 148 -11.17 -5.55 -12.62
CA THR A 148 -11.47 -4.20 -12.11
C THR A 148 -10.68 -3.94 -10.83
N ILE A 149 -10.63 -4.90 -9.92
CA ILE A 149 -9.86 -4.82 -8.68
C ILE A 149 -8.37 -4.70 -9.00
N SER A 150 -7.84 -5.52 -9.92
CA SER A 150 -6.47 -5.43 -10.39
C SER A 150 -6.12 -4.03 -10.93
N ARG A 151 -7.00 -3.44 -11.74
CA ARG A 151 -6.80 -2.07 -12.25
C ARG A 151 -6.80 -1.00 -11.14
N VAL A 152 -7.60 -1.20 -10.09
CA VAL A 152 -7.59 -0.29 -8.94
C VAL A 152 -6.27 -0.43 -8.16
N THR A 153 -5.80 -1.65 -7.93
CA THR A 153 -4.53 -1.89 -7.24
C THR A 153 -3.32 -1.38 -8.04
N ASP A 154 -3.38 -1.42 -9.37
CA ASP A 154 -2.33 -0.89 -10.25
C ASP A 154 -2.13 0.63 -10.10
N LYS A 155 -3.13 1.37 -9.61
CA LYS A 155 -3.00 2.81 -9.29
C LYS A 155 -1.95 3.11 -8.22
N ILE A 156 -1.54 2.10 -7.44
CA ILE A 156 -0.46 2.25 -6.45
C ILE A 156 0.91 2.32 -7.12
N LEU A 157 1.09 1.72 -8.30
CA LEU A 157 2.40 1.59 -8.94
C LEU A 157 3.10 2.94 -9.19
N PRO A 158 2.43 4.00 -9.70
CA PRO A 158 3.06 5.31 -9.85
C PRO A 158 3.52 5.89 -8.51
N ILE A 159 2.67 5.79 -7.47
CA ILE A 159 2.97 6.29 -6.11
C ILE A 159 4.15 5.53 -5.51
N ALA A 160 4.18 4.20 -5.67
CA ALA A 160 5.29 3.37 -5.21
C ALA A 160 6.61 3.71 -5.94
N LYS A 161 6.56 4.00 -7.26
CA LYS A 161 7.72 4.42 -8.04
C LYS A 161 8.23 5.79 -7.61
N GLU A 162 7.34 6.75 -7.39
CA GLU A 162 7.69 8.08 -6.88
C GLU A 162 8.34 7.98 -5.51
N TRP A 163 7.74 7.21 -4.58
CA TRP A 163 8.31 6.94 -3.27
C TRP A 163 9.69 6.29 -3.37
N GLN A 164 9.86 5.29 -4.25
CA GLN A 164 11.12 4.57 -4.45
C GLN A 164 12.22 5.47 -5.04
N SER A 165 11.86 6.49 -5.82
CA SER A 165 12.81 7.41 -6.46
C SER A 165 13.03 8.73 -5.70
N ARG A 166 12.36 8.91 -4.56
CA ARG A 166 12.48 10.14 -3.78
C ARG A 166 13.91 10.44 -3.35
N PRO A 167 14.31 11.72 -3.19
CA PRO A 167 15.57 12.10 -2.57
C PRO A 167 15.67 11.53 -1.14
N LEU A 168 16.88 11.23 -0.72
CA LEU A 168 17.23 10.72 0.61
C LEU A 168 18.13 11.71 1.32
N GLU A 169 18.28 11.53 2.65
CA GLU A 169 19.25 12.30 3.43
C GLU A 169 20.69 12.00 2.97
N GLU A 170 21.58 12.97 3.15
CA GLU A 170 22.96 12.84 2.70
C GLU A 170 23.76 11.83 3.56
N ILE A 171 23.44 11.72 4.86
CA ILE A 171 24.19 10.88 5.80
C ILE A 171 23.24 10.04 6.65
N TYR A 172 23.53 8.76 6.75
CA TYR A 172 22.87 7.83 7.66
C TYR A 172 23.84 7.28 8.70
N ALA A 173 23.43 7.30 9.98
CA ALA A 173 24.23 6.73 11.07
C ALA A 173 24.34 5.21 10.92
N VAL A 174 23.25 4.53 10.64
CA VAL A 174 23.21 3.08 10.41
C VAL A 174 22.28 2.76 9.25
N VAL A 175 22.70 1.86 8.36
CA VAL A 175 21.82 1.28 7.35
C VAL A 175 21.78 -0.24 7.51
N PHE A 176 20.58 -0.76 7.75
CA PHE A 176 20.30 -2.19 7.77
C PHE A 176 19.90 -2.64 6.36
N MET A 177 20.50 -3.72 5.90
CA MET A 177 20.22 -4.31 4.59
C MET A 177 19.95 -5.79 4.74
N ASP A 178 18.78 -6.23 4.30
CA ASP A 178 18.33 -7.62 4.42
C ASP A 178 17.46 -8.01 3.22
N ALA A 179 17.33 -9.29 2.95
CA ALA A 179 16.50 -9.83 1.88
C ALA A 179 15.46 -10.84 2.43
N ILE A 180 14.21 -10.60 2.11
CA ILE A 180 13.12 -11.52 2.44
C ILE A 180 12.80 -12.35 1.20
N HIS A 181 12.84 -13.67 1.33
CA HIS A 181 12.54 -14.59 0.24
C HIS A 181 11.08 -15.07 0.31
N TYR A 182 10.40 -15.09 -0.83
CA TYR A 182 9.04 -15.55 -0.96
C TYR A 182 8.78 -16.27 -2.29
N HIS A 183 7.69 -17.00 -2.36
CA HIS A 183 7.29 -17.72 -3.57
C HIS A 183 6.19 -16.95 -4.27
N VAL A 184 6.37 -16.68 -5.56
CA VAL A 184 5.37 -16.03 -6.42
C VAL A 184 4.99 -16.96 -7.56
N ARG A 185 3.74 -16.90 -7.97
CA ARG A 185 3.28 -17.55 -9.18
C ARG A 185 3.54 -16.63 -10.38
N SER A 186 4.36 -17.09 -11.32
CA SER A 186 4.68 -16.36 -12.55
C SER A 186 4.60 -17.35 -13.72
N GLU A 187 3.84 -17.00 -14.77
CA GLU A 187 3.67 -17.83 -15.98
C GLU A 187 3.30 -19.28 -15.68
N GLY A 188 2.42 -19.49 -14.68
CA GLY A 188 1.97 -20.84 -14.28
C GLY A 188 2.94 -21.62 -13.38
N GLN A 189 4.16 -21.10 -13.14
CA GLN A 189 5.17 -21.73 -12.29
C GLN A 189 5.31 -20.98 -10.96
N ILE A 190 5.69 -21.71 -9.90
CA ILE A 190 6.04 -21.12 -8.61
C ILE A 190 7.54 -20.87 -8.61
N ILE A 191 7.94 -19.61 -8.62
CA ILE A 191 9.34 -19.18 -8.57
C ILE A 191 9.64 -18.50 -7.24
N LYS A 192 10.89 -18.67 -6.75
CA LYS A 192 11.38 -17.99 -5.57
C LYS A 192 11.90 -16.60 -5.98
N LYS A 193 11.42 -15.55 -5.31
CA LYS A 193 11.95 -14.18 -5.46
C LYS A 193 12.40 -13.64 -4.12
N ALA A 194 13.26 -12.63 -4.15
CA ALA A 194 13.72 -11.91 -2.99
C ALA A 194 13.24 -10.46 -3.05
N VAL A 195 12.78 -9.92 -1.91
CA VAL A 195 12.63 -8.47 -1.70
C VAL A 195 13.79 -8.01 -0.84
N TYR A 196 14.60 -7.14 -1.41
CA TYR A 196 15.71 -6.48 -0.75
C TYR A 196 15.20 -5.20 -0.11
N ILE A 197 15.51 -4.99 1.15
CA ILE A 197 15.04 -3.86 1.94
C ILE A 197 16.26 -3.16 2.53
N ALA A 198 16.32 -1.84 2.38
CA ALA A 198 17.29 -1.01 3.09
C ALA A 198 16.52 -0.07 4.05
N ILE A 199 16.91 -0.10 5.33
CA ILE A 199 16.34 0.75 6.38
C ILE A 199 17.49 1.59 6.96
N GLY A 200 17.36 2.92 6.89
CA GLY A 200 18.32 3.85 7.45
C GLY A 200 17.89 4.40 8.80
N ILE A 201 18.86 4.67 9.66
CA ILE A 201 18.71 5.50 10.84
C ILE A 201 19.46 6.80 10.59
N GLN A 202 18.75 7.91 10.61
CA GLN A 202 19.30 9.26 10.45
C GLN A 202 20.14 9.65 11.68
N LEU A 203 20.90 10.73 11.60
CA LEU A 203 21.73 11.22 12.71
C LEU A 203 20.91 11.64 13.93
N ASP A 204 19.65 12.01 13.75
CA ASP A 204 18.69 12.35 14.82
C ASP A 204 17.98 11.12 15.41
N GLY A 205 18.25 9.91 14.89
CA GLY A 205 17.64 8.66 15.32
C GLY A 205 16.32 8.27 14.61
N ILE A 206 15.83 9.08 13.68
CA ILE A 206 14.64 8.76 12.90
C ILE A 206 14.95 7.59 11.96
N ARG A 207 14.00 6.65 11.88
CA ARG A 207 14.08 5.50 10.98
C ARG A 207 13.37 5.81 9.68
N ASP A 208 14.03 5.52 8.57
CA ASP A 208 13.45 5.64 7.22
C ASP A 208 13.68 4.35 6.42
N VAL A 209 12.65 3.94 5.66
CA VAL A 209 12.79 2.84 4.69
C VAL A 209 13.35 3.44 3.40
N LEU A 210 14.62 3.22 3.13
CA LEU A 210 15.33 3.84 2.01
C LEU A 210 14.86 3.31 0.65
N GLY A 211 14.41 2.06 0.61
CA GLY A 211 13.86 1.47 -0.59
C GLY A 211 13.62 -0.03 -0.46
N MET A 212 12.90 -0.55 -1.46
CA MET A 212 12.63 -1.98 -1.64
C MET A 212 12.86 -2.36 -3.09
N TRP A 213 13.60 -3.43 -3.33
CA TRP A 213 13.93 -3.92 -4.68
C TRP A 213 13.56 -5.39 -4.78
N VAL A 214 13.01 -5.78 -5.94
CA VAL A 214 12.65 -7.18 -6.19
C VAL A 214 13.69 -7.79 -7.13
N GLY A 215 14.24 -8.93 -6.75
CA GLY A 215 15.20 -9.68 -7.55
C GLY A 215 14.95 -11.19 -7.48
N GLU A 216 15.60 -11.93 -8.36
CA GLU A 216 15.46 -13.39 -8.40
C GLU A 216 16.43 -14.08 -7.44
N ASN A 217 17.66 -13.58 -7.37
CA ASN A 217 18.71 -14.17 -6.55
C ASN A 217 19.46 -13.10 -5.77
N GLU A 218 19.74 -13.38 -4.51
CA GLU A 218 20.63 -12.56 -3.68
C GLU A 218 22.06 -12.69 -4.16
N SER A 219 22.68 -11.55 -4.53
CA SER A 219 24.06 -11.51 -4.97
C SER A 219 24.72 -10.18 -4.63
N ALA A 220 26.03 -10.18 -4.44
CA ALA A 220 26.81 -8.96 -4.24
C ALA A 220 26.63 -7.94 -5.38
N LYS A 221 26.46 -8.42 -6.64
CA LYS A 221 26.20 -7.57 -7.80
C LYS A 221 24.86 -6.83 -7.67
N PHE A 222 23.83 -7.49 -7.16
CA PHE A 222 22.51 -6.87 -6.95
C PHE A 222 22.62 -5.80 -5.85
N TRP A 223 23.26 -6.12 -4.74
CA TRP A 223 23.51 -5.17 -3.65
C TRP A 223 24.33 -3.96 -4.11
N LEU A 224 25.30 -4.14 -5.02
CA LEU A 224 26.02 -3.03 -5.63
C LEU A 224 25.05 -2.09 -6.40
N SER A 225 24.07 -2.64 -7.09
CA SER A 225 23.04 -1.82 -7.77
C SER A 225 22.17 -1.04 -6.79
N VAL A 226 21.86 -1.64 -5.63
CA VAL A 226 21.14 -0.99 -4.52
C VAL A 226 21.96 0.18 -3.97
N MET A 227 23.26 -0.04 -3.67
CA MET A 227 24.16 1.02 -3.19
C MET A 227 24.23 2.20 -4.18
N ASN A 228 24.38 1.92 -5.47
CA ASN A 228 24.37 2.96 -6.50
C ASN A 228 23.01 3.69 -6.57
N SER A 229 21.91 2.98 -6.38
CA SER A 229 20.58 3.60 -6.29
C SER A 229 20.47 4.58 -5.12
N LEU A 230 20.97 4.20 -3.94
CA LEU A 230 21.01 5.08 -2.77
C LEU A 230 21.87 6.32 -3.05
N LYS A 231 23.05 6.14 -3.63
CA LYS A 231 23.96 7.24 -3.99
C LYS A 231 23.33 8.22 -5.00
N ASN A 232 22.66 7.71 -6.02
CA ASN A 232 21.98 8.52 -7.04
C ASN A 232 20.80 9.31 -6.46
N ARG A 233 20.26 8.88 -5.31
CA ARG A 233 19.17 9.54 -4.60
C ARG A 233 19.64 10.48 -3.51
N GLY A 234 20.95 10.73 -3.39
CA GLY A 234 21.52 11.76 -2.53
C GLY A 234 22.36 11.25 -1.36
N VAL A 235 22.37 9.96 -1.05
CA VAL A 235 23.16 9.42 0.06
C VAL A 235 24.65 9.56 -0.26
N GLN A 236 25.36 10.38 0.50
CA GLN A 236 26.78 10.65 0.34
C GLN A 236 27.63 9.73 1.24
N ASP A 237 27.13 9.44 2.45
CA ASP A 237 27.87 8.62 3.42
C ASP A 237 26.94 7.76 4.29
N ILE A 238 27.44 6.59 4.70
CA ILE A 238 26.82 5.67 5.64
C ILE A 238 27.88 5.33 6.68
N LEU A 239 27.65 5.66 7.96
CA LEU A 239 28.68 5.41 8.98
C LEU A 239 28.81 3.91 9.26
N ILE A 240 27.68 3.20 9.48
CA ILE A 240 27.67 1.77 9.76
C ILE A 240 26.65 1.09 8.83
N ALA A 241 27.07 0.04 8.14
CA ALA A 241 26.18 -0.83 7.37
C ALA A 241 26.03 -2.19 8.09
N SER A 242 24.80 -2.52 8.51
CA SER A 242 24.50 -3.82 9.11
C SER A 242 23.95 -4.76 8.05
N VAL A 243 24.69 -5.83 7.75
CA VAL A 243 24.41 -6.76 6.64
C VAL A 243 24.50 -8.21 7.10
N ASP A 244 23.95 -9.12 6.31
CA ASP A 244 24.18 -10.55 6.52
C ASP A 244 25.60 -10.98 6.12
N GLY A 245 25.90 -12.26 6.26
CA GLY A 245 27.22 -12.82 5.93
C GLY A 245 27.40 -13.15 4.44
N LEU A 246 26.69 -12.51 3.51
CA LEU A 246 26.82 -12.77 2.08
C LEU A 246 28.22 -12.42 1.57
N THR A 247 28.87 -13.39 0.90
CA THR A 247 30.20 -13.20 0.31
C THR A 247 30.19 -12.09 -0.74
N GLY A 248 31.16 -11.17 -0.66
CA GLY A 248 31.30 -10.04 -1.58
C GLY A 248 30.39 -8.83 -1.24
N PHE A 249 29.60 -8.90 -0.18
CA PHE A 249 28.75 -7.76 0.24
C PHE A 249 29.58 -6.62 0.83
N PRO A 250 30.55 -6.87 1.75
CA PRO A 250 31.44 -5.81 2.24
C PRO A 250 32.19 -5.09 1.12
N GLU A 251 32.69 -5.82 0.13
CA GLU A 251 33.38 -5.27 -1.04
C GLU A 251 32.46 -4.42 -1.90
N ALA A 252 31.20 -4.85 -2.08
CA ALA A 252 30.21 -4.07 -2.81
C ALA A 252 29.89 -2.74 -2.09
N ILE A 253 29.79 -2.74 -0.75
CA ILE A 253 29.60 -1.53 0.05
C ILE A 253 30.84 -0.63 -0.07
N ALA A 254 32.04 -1.15 0.14
CA ALA A 254 33.27 -0.39 0.10
C ALA A 254 33.55 0.27 -1.25
N SER A 255 33.06 -0.33 -2.37
CA SER A 255 33.20 0.24 -3.71
C SER A 255 32.39 1.54 -3.92
N VAL A 256 31.30 1.75 -3.16
CA VAL A 256 30.42 2.93 -3.25
C VAL A 256 30.60 3.86 -2.07
N TYR A 257 30.74 3.29 -0.88
CA TYR A 257 30.90 3.97 0.41
C TYR A 257 32.17 3.47 1.13
N PRO A 258 33.36 3.93 0.72
CA PRO A 258 34.63 3.37 1.20
C PRO A 258 34.94 3.63 2.67
N LYS A 259 34.25 4.56 3.32
CA LYS A 259 34.42 4.89 4.74
C LYS A 259 33.44 4.17 5.66
N THR A 260 32.49 3.42 5.10
CA THR A 260 31.47 2.72 5.87
C THR A 260 32.08 1.56 6.64
N GLU A 261 31.82 1.50 7.93
CA GLU A 261 32.08 0.31 8.72
C GLU A 261 31.01 -0.76 8.51
N VAL A 262 31.44 -1.97 8.18
CA VAL A 262 30.51 -3.08 7.92
C VAL A 262 30.38 -3.94 9.16
N GLN A 263 29.16 -3.93 9.74
CA GLN A 263 28.78 -4.77 10.88
C GLN A 263 27.99 -5.99 10.39
N ARG A 264 28.48 -7.19 10.63
CA ARG A 264 27.71 -8.40 10.37
C ARG A 264 26.51 -8.51 11.31
N CYS A 265 25.37 -8.87 10.77
CA CYS A 265 24.12 -9.00 11.53
C CYS A 265 24.22 -10.16 12.55
N ILE A 266 24.20 -9.82 13.83
CA ILE A 266 24.27 -10.78 14.94
C ILE A 266 23.14 -11.81 14.85
N ILE A 267 21.94 -11.42 14.43
CA ILE A 267 20.79 -12.33 14.31
C ILE A 267 21.03 -13.40 13.24
N HIS A 268 21.56 -12.99 12.08
CA HIS A 268 21.92 -13.95 11.01
C HIS A 268 23.07 -14.85 11.44
N GLN A 269 24.08 -14.31 12.13
CA GLN A 269 25.19 -15.08 12.70
C GLN A 269 24.68 -16.16 13.67
N ILE A 270 23.81 -15.78 14.61
CA ILE A 270 23.18 -16.70 15.56
C ILE A 270 22.38 -17.80 14.84
N ARG A 271 21.57 -17.43 13.85
CA ARG A 271 20.81 -18.40 13.06
C ARG A 271 21.71 -19.39 12.32
N ASN A 272 22.80 -18.92 11.76
CA ASN A 272 23.76 -19.77 11.07
C ASN A 272 24.47 -20.70 12.06
N SER A 273 24.94 -20.21 13.20
CA SER A 273 25.59 -21.00 14.23
C SER A 273 24.66 -22.09 14.81
N THR A 274 23.36 -21.83 14.91
CA THR A 274 22.40 -22.77 15.48
C THR A 274 21.76 -23.72 14.47
N LYS A 275 21.99 -23.54 13.17
CA LYS A 275 21.35 -24.29 12.07
C LYS A 275 21.51 -25.81 12.20
N PHE A 276 22.62 -26.28 12.69
CA PHE A 276 22.94 -27.71 12.83
C PHE A 276 22.93 -28.19 14.27
N VAL A 277 22.47 -27.37 15.20
CA VAL A 277 22.38 -27.71 16.62
C VAL A 277 21.12 -28.51 16.92
N SER A 278 21.25 -29.60 17.70
CA SER A 278 20.10 -30.38 18.16
C SER A 278 19.15 -29.54 18.98
N TYR A 279 17.84 -29.70 18.74
CA TYR A 279 16.78 -28.93 19.43
C TYR A 279 16.92 -28.92 20.95
N LYS A 280 17.33 -30.05 21.55
CA LYS A 280 17.54 -30.16 23.02
C LYS A 280 18.64 -29.25 23.54
N ASP A 281 19.63 -28.90 22.74
CA ASP A 281 20.79 -28.09 23.14
C ASP A 281 20.64 -26.62 22.78
N ILE A 282 19.73 -26.25 21.84
CA ILE A 282 19.57 -24.89 21.34
C ILE A 282 19.44 -23.87 22.50
N LYS A 283 18.57 -24.16 23.49
CA LYS A 283 18.31 -23.22 24.57
C LYS A 283 19.56 -22.94 25.43
N ALA A 284 20.32 -24.00 25.75
CA ALA A 284 21.53 -23.87 26.56
C ALA A 284 22.67 -23.19 25.76
N LEU A 285 22.83 -23.59 24.50
CA LEU A 285 23.83 -23.00 23.61
C LEU A 285 23.56 -21.52 23.36
N MET A 286 22.30 -21.13 23.11
CA MET A 286 21.91 -19.74 22.96
C MET A 286 22.14 -18.89 24.21
N ALA A 287 21.97 -19.46 25.39
CA ALA A 287 22.25 -18.77 26.66
C ALA A 287 23.78 -18.49 26.83
N ASP A 288 24.62 -19.43 26.42
CA ASP A 288 26.07 -19.23 26.46
C ASP A 288 26.53 -18.27 25.35
N LEU A 289 26.04 -18.42 24.12
CA LEU A 289 26.34 -17.51 23.01
C LEU A 289 25.93 -16.08 23.32
N LYS A 290 24.83 -15.89 24.06
CA LYS A 290 24.40 -14.56 24.49
C LYS A 290 25.46 -13.81 25.29
N LYS A 291 26.24 -14.48 26.13
CA LYS A 291 27.29 -13.86 26.92
C LYS A 291 28.36 -13.22 26.02
N VAL A 292 28.69 -13.87 24.91
CA VAL A 292 29.66 -13.37 23.92
C VAL A 292 29.21 -12.03 23.33
N TYR A 293 28.01 -11.96 22.74
CA TYR A 293 27.57 -10.75 22.04
C TYR A 293 26.97 -9.66 22.95
N THR A 294 26.80 -9.93 24.24
CA THR A 294 26.40 -8.94 25.24
C THR A 294 27.53 -8.55 26.16
N ALA A 295 28.76 -8.99 25.90
CA ALA A 295 29.92 -8.62 26.65
C ALA A 295 30.15 -7.10 26.66
N VAL A 296 30.70 -6.57 27.75
CA VAL A 296 30.86 -5.12 27.94
C VAL A 296 32.05 -4.55 27.16
N ASP A 297 33.00 -5.40 26.80
CA ASP A 297 34.16 -5.05 25.99
C ASP A 297 34.68 -6.27 25.19
N GLU A 298 35.57 -6.01 24.27
CA GLU A 298 36.14 -7.01 23.36
C GLU A 298 36.90 -8.13 24.12
N GLN A 299 37.63 -7.79 25.18
CA GLN A 299 38.38 -8.77 25.94
C GLN A 299 37.47 -9.76 26.66
N THR A 300 36.41 -9.27 27.25
CA THR A 300 35.38 -10.11 27.86
C THR A 300 34.66 -10.96 26.80
N ALA A 301 34.40 -10.41 25.61
CA ALA A 301 33.81 -11.16 24.51
C ALA A 301 34.64 -12.35 24.07
N PHE A 302 35.96 -12.17 23.93
CA PHE A 302 36.89 -13.25 23.61
C PHE A 302 36.94 -14.31 24.70
N TYR A 303 36.97 -13.92 25.97
CA TYR A 303 36.95 -14.85 27.10
C TYR A 303 35.66 -15.71 27.10
N GLU A 304 34.52 -15.11 26.89
CA GLU A 304 33.24 -15.82 26.80
C GLU A 304 33.18 -16.72 25.55
N LEU A 305 33.81 -16.31 24.44
CA LEU A 305 33.91 -17.12 23.22
C LEU A 305 34.78 -18.36 23.45
N ASP A 306 35.93 -18.22 24.12
CA ASP A 306 36.78 -19.36 24.48
C ASP A 306 36.03 -20.35 25.39
N SER A 307 35.33 -19.84 26.39
CA SER A 307 34.52 -20.66 27.30
C SER A 307 33.36 -21.38 26.52
N PHE A 308 32.78 -20.69 25.54
CA PHE A 308 31.80 -21.29 24.65
C PHE A 308 32.41 -22.39 23.79
N ALA A 309 33.58 -22.17 23.20
CA ALA A 309 34.30 -23.15 22.39
C ALA A 309 34.64 -24.41 23.17
N GLU A 310 35.23 -24.27 24.38
CA GLU A 310 35.56 -25.42 25.24
C GLU A 310 34.36 -26.32 25.55
N LYS A 311 33.17 -25.72 25.70
CA LYS A 311 31.94 -26.42 26.05
C LYS A 311 31.27 -27.07 24.83
N TRP A 312 31.26 -26.40 23.70
CA TRP A 312 30.39 -26.75 22.58
C TRP A 312 31.12 -27.36 21.38
N ASP A 313 32.41 -27.01 21.09
CA ASP A 313 33.09 -27.47 19.89
C ASP A 313 33.30 -28.98 19.85
N LYS A 314 33.42 -29.64 21.00
CA LYS A 314 33.49 -31.12 21.07
C LYS A 314 32.21 -31.79 20.49
N LYS A 315 31.09 -31.13 20.66
CA LYS A 315 29.76 -31.65 20.22
C LYS A 315 29.36 -31.11 18.87
N TYR A 316 29.66 -29.87 18.59
CA TYR A 316 29.34 -29.13 17.38
C TYR A 316 30.62 -28.53 16.81
N PRO A 317 31.45 -29.33 16.09
CA PRO A 317 32.73 -28.86 15.58
C PRO A 317 32.59 -27.58 14.75
N LYS A 318 33.45 -26.59 14.98
CA LYS A 318 33.50 -25.28 14.33
C LYS A 318 32.33 -24.32 14.64
N ILE A 319 31.55 -24.57 15.69
CA ILE A 319 30.46 -23.66 16.04
C ILE A 319 30.98 -22.32 16.57
N SER A 320 32.15 -22.32 17.24
CA SER A 320 32.83 -21.10 17.71
C SER A 320 33.50 -20.33 16.57
N GLU A 321 33.86 -21.01 15.47
CA GLU A 321 34.47 -20.38 14.29
C GLU A 321 33.46 -19.72 13.36
N SER A 322 32.18 -20.03 13.48
CA SER A 322 31.11 -19.53 12.59
C SER A 322 30.62 -18.16 13.01
#